data_f838b1e280a966f158c7bb243454e924
#
_entry.id   f838b1e280a966f158c7bb243454e924
#
_cell.length_a   1.000
_cell.length_b   1.000
_cell.length_c   1.000
_cell.angle_alpha   90.00
_cell.angle_beta   90.00
_cell.angle_gamma   90.00
#
_symmetry.space_group_name_H-M   'P 1'
#
loop_
_entity.id
_entity.type
_entity.pdbx_description
1 polymer ?
#
loop_
_entity_poly.entity_id
_entity_poly.type
_entity_poly.pdbx_seq_one_letter_code
_entity_poly.pdbx_strand_id
1 'polypeptide(L)'
;MAERGAPEAAGARIPDQVLTTAARLFSELGYDEVTTQIIADACGVDAAVVAGEYGGKGRVFLAVLERLSRERMDYLSPAASAFTPDAEGMVRLIDRYLDYCLDHPELPSIWMHRWMSDATDFPDLEPRYGTPPIILMSELMGEALDDEVDPDLFTWQIVWAVHSFTRGGIVGADGVRRRADDLGVRKRFRRSLHQMARRAAAR
;
A
#
# COMPACT_ATOMS: atom_id res chain seq x y z
N MET A 1 -24.81 -35.79 8.96
CA MET A 1 -23.42 -35.96 9.39
C MET A 1 -22.74 -34.63 9.14
N ALA A 2 -22.54 -33.86 10.21
CA ALA A 2 -21.92 -32.55 10.10
C ALA A 2 -20.39 -32.72 10.16
N GLU A 3 -19.71 -32.38 9.08
CA GLU A 3 -18.25 -32.23 9.09
C GLU A 3 -17.89 -31.05 9.98
N ARG A 4 -17.29 -31.41 11.10
CA ARG A 4 -16.64 -30.40 11.97
C ARG A 4 -15.39 -29.92 11.27
N GLY A 5 -15.41 -28.66 10.79
CA GLY A 5 -14.22 -27.97 10.39
C GLY A 5 -13.18 -28.04 11.50
N ALA A 6 -11.98 -28.50 11.16
CA ALA A 6 -10.84 -28.49 12.05
C ALA A 6 -10.59 -27.07 12.57
N PRO A 7 -10.29 -26.87 13.86
CA PRO A 7 -9.90 -25.54 14.34
C PRO A 7 -8.61 -25.14 13.65
N GLU A 8 -8.64 -24.02 12.94
CA GLU A 8 -7.46 -23.32 12.45
C GLU A 8 -6.54 -23.11 13.66
N ALA A 9 -5.41 -23.80 13.68
CA ALA A 9 -4.45 -23.70 14.77
C ALA A 9 -4.05 -22.24 14.90
N ALA A 10 -4.52 -21.58 15.94
CA ALA A 10 -4.13 -20.21 16.29
C ALA A 10 -2.61 -20.22 16.59
N GLY A 11 -1.81 -19.99 15.58
CA GLY A 11 -0.36 -19.87 15.72
C GLY A 11 -0.02 -18.73 16.66
N ALA A 12 1.17 -18.75 17.25
CA ALA A 12 1.66 -17.72 18.13
C ALA A 12 1.56 -16.33 17.43
N ARG A 13 1.35 -15.29 18.23
CA ARG A 13 1.38 -13.90 17.73
C ARG A 13 2.76 -13.60 17.16
N ILE A 14 2.82 -13.16 15.91
CA ILE A 14 4.08 -12.78 15.27
C ILE A 14 4.55 -11.45 15.87
N PRO A 15 5.78 -11.36 16.40
CA PRO A 15 6.32 -10.13 16.98
C PRO A 15 6.38 -8.99 15.96
N ASP A 16 6.13 -7.76 16.40
CA ASP A 16 6.12 -6.57 15.52
C ASP A 16 7.47 -6.36 14.83
N GLN A 17 8.59 -6.70 15.48
CA GLN A 17 9.92 -6.65 14.87
C GLN A 17 10.05 -7.61 13.68
N VAL A 18 9.48 -8.81 13.78
CA VAL A 18 9.46 -9.77 12.67
C VAL A 18 8.62 -9.24 11.53
N LEU A 19 7.44 -8.70 11.82
CA LEU A 19 6.57 -8.10 10.80
C LEU A 19 7.25 -6.92 10.09
N THR A 20 7.98 -6.08 10.83
CA THR A 20 8.72 -4.94 10.25
C THR A 20 9.85 -5.43 9.33
N THR A 21 10.62 -6.41 9.77
CA THR A 21 11.70 -7.00 8.97
C THR A 21 11.14 -7.70 7.72
N ALA A 22 10.06 -8.48 7.88
CA ALA A 22 9.41 -9.17 6.78
C ALA A 22 8.79 -8.19 5.76
N ALA A 23 8.16 -7.09 6.22
CA ALA A 23 7.64 -6.05 5.33
C ALA A 23 8.73 -5.49 4.42
N ARG A 24 9.91 -5.20 4.98
CA ARG A 24 11.06 -4.74 4.20
C ARG A 24 11.52 -5.80 3.18
N LEU A 25 11.65 -7.06 3.59
CA LEU A 25 12.04 -8.15 2.68
C LEU A 25 11.04 -8.31 1.53
N PHE A 26 9.76 -8.37 1.81
CA PHE A 26 8.72 -8.47 0.78
C PHE A 26 8.67 -7.24 -0.13
N SER A 27 8.96 -6.06 0.38
CA SER A 27 9.01 -4.84 -0.42
C SER A 27 10.21 -4.78 -1.35
N GLU A 28 11.34 -5.33 -0.96
CA GLU A 28 12.59 -5.31 -1.73
C GLU A 28 12.64 -6.44 -2.77
N LEU A 29 12.20 -7.64 -2.39
CA LEU A 29 12.40 -8.87 -3.17
C LEU A 29 11.10 -9.40 -3.82
N GLY A 30 9.93 -9.01 -3.33
CA GLY A 30 8.66 -9.67 -3.64
C GLY A 30 8.42 -10.89 -2.76
N TYR A 31 7.15 -11.35 -2.76
CA TYR A 31 6.76 -12.53 -1.98
C TYR A 31 7.43 -13.82 -2.48
N ASP A 32 7.44 -14.04 -3.80
CA ASP A 32 7.87 -15.31 -4.38
C ASP A 32 9.36 -15.59 -4.08
N GLU A 33 10.22 -14.57 -4.12
CA GLU A 33 11.66 -14.70 -3.86
C GLU A 33 12.02 -14.81 -2.36
N VAL A 34 11.15 -14.34 -1.46
CA VAL A 34 11.39 -14.46 -0.03
C VAL A 34 11.12 -15.89 0.43
N THR A 35 12.04 -16.47 1.22
CA THR A 35 11.87 -17.78 1.85
C THR A 35 11.73 -17.68 3.38
N THR A 36 11.24 -18.75 4.00
CA THR A 36 11.21 -18.87 5.47
C THR A 36 12.60 -18.69 6.08
N GLN A 37 13.63 -19.21 5.41
CA GLN A 37 15.03 -19.06 5.85
C GLN A 37 15.50 -17.61 5.79
N ILE A 38 15.20 -16.88 4.70
CA ILE A 38 15.55 -15.45 4.57
C ILE A 38 14.91 -14.62 5.70
N ILE A 39 13.64 -14.90 6.04
CA ILE A 39 12.96 -14.21 7.15
C ILE A 39 13.66 -14.55 8.48
N ALA A 40 13.95 -15.83 8.73
CA ALA A 40 14.58 -16.28 9.96
C ALA A 40 15.95 -15.64 10.15
N ASP A 41 16.81 -15.69 9.13
CA ASP A 41 18.16 -15.09 9.16
C ASP A 41 18.12 -13.59 9.41
N ALA A 42 17.22 -12.88 8.73
CA ALA A 42 17.06 -11.43 8.90
C ALA A 42 16.50 -11.03 10.27
N CYS A 43 15.75 -11.91 10.92
CA CYS A 43 15.16 -11.67 12.25
C CYS A 43 16.05 -12.23 13.38
N GLY A 44 17.09 -13.01 13.08
CA GLY A 44 17.92 -13.65 14.08
C GLY A 44 17.20 -14.76 14.88
N VAL A 45 16.25 -15.46 14.23
CA VAL A 45 15.48 -16.56 14.81
C VAL A 45 15.73 -17.86 14.04
N ASP A 46 15.37 -19.01 14.62
CA ASP A 46 15.43 -20.28 13.90
C ASP A 46 14.34 -20.35 12.82
N ALA A 47 14.66 -20.93 11.66
CA ALA A 47 13.69 -21.16 10.60
C ALA A 47 12.51 -22.05 11.05
N ALA A 48 12.74 -22.97 12.02
CA ALA A 48 11.70 -23.78 12.63
C ALA A 48 10.66 -22.92 13.40
N VAL A 49 11.09 -21.80 14.00
CA VAL A 49 10.16 -20.84 14.65
C VAL A 49 9.28 -20.18 13.60
N VAL A 50 9.85 -19.70 12.50
CA VAL A 50 9.06 -19.08 11.41
C VAL A 50 8.10 -20.10 10.79
N ALA A 51 8.56 -21.33 10.54
CA ALA A 51 7.74 -22.37 9.93
C ALA A 51 6.63 -22.88 10.87
N GLY A 52 6.97 -23.15 12.13
CA GLY A 52 6.09 -23.78 13.12
C GLY A 52 5.26 -22.76 13.90
N GLU A 53 5.91 -21.82 14.59
CA GLU A 53 5.20 -20.90 15.49
C GLU A 53 4.47 -19.78 14.72
N TYR A 54 5.11 -19.24 13.64
CA TYR A 54 4.50 -18.17 12.85
C TYR A 54 3.68 -18.67 11.66
N GLY A 55 3.66 -19.98 11.41
CA GLY A 55 2.86 -20.61 10.34
C GLY A 55 3.43 -20.41 8.94
N GLY A 56 4.76 -20.18 8.85
CA GLY A 56 5.48 -20.07 7.59
C GLY A 56 5.39 -18.72 6.91
N LYS A 57 6.10 -18.59 5.77
CA LYS A 57 6.21 -17.38 4.95
C LYS A 57 4.83 -16.77 4.61
N GLY A 58 3.88 -17.59 4.17
CA GLY A 58 2.56 -17.14 3.73
C GLY A 58 1.78 -16.43 4.85
N ARG A 59 1.79 -16.98 6.07
CA ARG A 59 1.11 -16.36 7.20
C ARG A 59 1.80 -15.09 7.65
N VAL A 60 3.14 -15.04 7.63
CA VAL A 60 3.89 -13.81 7.91
C VAL A 60 3.55 -12.72 6.88
N PHE A 61 3.45 -13.08 5.60
CA PHE A 61 3.07 -12.16 4.53
C PHE A 61 1.67 -11.57 4.74
N LEU A 62 0.68 -12.43 5.01
CA LEU A 62 -0.70 -11.99 5.29
C LEU A 62 -0.77 -11.08 6.53
N ALA A 63 -0.01 -11.39 7.58
CA ALA A 63 0.07 -10.56 8.78
C ALA A 63 0.72 -9.19 8.52
N VAL A 64 1.72 -9.14 7.64
CA VAL A 64 2.32 -7.88 7.16
C VAL A 64 1.28 -7.04 6.42
N LEU A 65 0.56 -7.65 5.46
CA LEU A 65 -0.48 -6.94 4.69
C LEU A 65 -1.62 -6.44 5.59
N GLU A 66 -2.06 -7.25 6.54
CA GLU A 66 -3.09 -6.87 7.51
C GLU A 66 -2.66 -5.67 8.34
N ARG A 67 -1.41 -5.67 8.84
CA ARG A 67 -0.85 -4.54 9.59
C ARG A 67 -0.80 -3.28 8.75
N LEU A 68 -0.17 -3.33 7.56
CA LEU A 68 -0.01 -2.19 6.68
C LEU A 68 -1.35 -1.63 6.18
N SER A 69 -2.32 -2.50 5.91
CA SER A 69 -3.66 -2.08 5.50
C SER A 69 -4.40 -1.36 6.63
N ARG A 70 -4.33 -1.88 7.86
CA ARG A 70 -4.92 -1.22 9.03
C ARG A 70 -4.27 0.12 9.32
N GLU A 71 -2.93 0.18 9.37
CA GLU A 71 -2.18 1.42 9.59
C GLU A 71 -2.54 2.49 8.53
N ARG A 72 -2.69 2.08 7.26
CA ARG A 72 -3.13 2.98 6.19
C ARG A 72 -4.55 3.51 6.41
N MET A 73 -5.49 2.63 6.77
CA MET A 73 -6.87 3.04 7.05
C MET A 73 -6.93 4.00 8.23
N ASP A 74 -6.24 3.69 9.32
CA ASP A 74 -6.17 4.56 10.49
C ASP A 74 -5.56 5.93 10.15
N TYR A 75 -4.53 5.93 9.30
CA TYR A 75 -3.87 7.17 8.87
C TYR A 75 -4.76 8.02 7.96
N LEU A 76 -5.56 7.42 7.06
CA LEU A 76 -6.44 8.12 6.13
C LEU A 76 -7.75 8.58 6.78
N SER A 77 -8.23 7.87 7.79
CA SER A 77 -9.55 8.09 8.41
C SER A 77 -9.82 9.54 8.84
N PRO A 78 -8.88 10.28 9.48
CA PRO A 78 -9.13 11.68 9.83
C PRO A 78 -9.37 12.58 8.62
N ALA A 79 -8.62 12.37 7.52
CA ALA A 79 -8.80 13.14 6.30
C ALA A 79 -10.09 12.78 5.57
N ALA A 80 -10.47 11.50 5.59
CA ALA A 80 -11.73 11.03 5.04
C ALA A 80 -12.92 11.61 5.82
N SER A 81 -12.87 11.61 7.16
CA SER A 81 -13.94 12.17 8.01
C SER A 81 -14.07 13.69 7.89
N ALA A 82 -13.00 14.39 7.56
CA ALA A 82 -12.98 15.85 7.35
C ALA A 82 -13.06 16.24 5.86
N PHE A 83 -13.43 15.29 5.00
CA PHE A 83 -13.53 15.54 3.57
C PHE A 83 -14.60 16.58 3.27
N THR A 84 -14.29 17.50 2.34
CA THR A 84 -15.27 18.41 1.74
C THR A 84 -15.36 18.10 0.24
N PRO A 85 -16.58 18.06 -0.36
CA PRO A 85 -16.74 17.71 -1.76
C PRO A 85 -16.33 18.88 -2.69
N ASP A 86 -15.06 19.21 -2.66
CA ASP A 86 -14.45 20.27 -3.46
C ASP A 86 -12.98 19.93 -3.81
N ALA A 87 -12.38 20.75 -4.67
CA ALA A 87 -11.00 20.57 -5.10
C ALA A 87 -10.00 20.52 -3.93
N GLU A 88 -10.23 21.29 -2.88
CA GLU A 88 -9.32 21.35 -1.74
C GLU A 88 -9.50 20.14 -0.82
N GLY A 89 -10.71 19.56 -0.72
CA GLY A 89 -10.95 18.28 -0.07
C GLY A 89 -10.20 17.14 -0.76
N MET A 90 -10.28 17.08 -2.10
CA MET A 90 -9.48 16.12 -2.87
C MET A 90 -7.97 16.32 -2.66
N VAL A 91 -7.48 17.57 -2.69
CA VAL A 91 -6.07 17.86 -2.44
C VAL A 91 -5.61 17.36 -1.08
N ARG A 92 -6.39 17.60 -0.02
CA ARG A 92 -6.05 17.13 1.34
C ARG A 92 -6.01 15.61 1.43
N LEU A 93 -6.96 14.91 0.81
CA LEU A 93 -7.02 13.46 0.81
C LEU A 93 -5.84 12.84 0.04
N ILE A 94 -5.51 13.39 -1.13
CA ILE A 94 -4.37 12.99 -1.95
C ILE A 94 -3.05 13.25 -1.21
N ASP A 95 -2.89 14.39 -0.55
CA ASP A 95 -1.72 14.71 0.25
C ASP A 95 -1.53 13.69 1.38
N ARG A 96 -2.62 13.35 2.08
CA ARG A 96 -2.58 12.39 3.15
C ARG A 96 -2.16 11.00 2.65
N TYR A 97 -2.68 10.58 1.49
CA TYR A 97 -2.28 9.33 0.86
C TYR A 97 -0.81 9.33 0.41
N LEU A 98 -0.36 10.41 -0.22
CA LEU A 98 1.05 10.58 -0.63
C LEU A 98 1.99 10.53 0.57
N ASP A 99 1.67 11.26 1.65
CA ASP A 99 2.50 11.29 2.85
C ASP A 99 2.60 9.91 3.50
N TYR A 100 1.48 9.17 3.59
CA TYR A 100 1.50 7.79 4.06
C TYR A 100 2.45 6.92 3.22
N CYS A 101 2.34 6.96 1.90
CA CYS A 101 3.18 6.15 1.02
C CYS A 101 4.67 6.56 1.04
N LEU A 102 4.97 7.81 1.35
CA LEU A 102 6.36 8.28 1.53
C LEU A 102 6.96 7.81 2.86
N ASP A 103 6.16 7.74 3.91
CA ASP A 103 6.58 7.33 5.24
C ASP A 103 6.59 5.79 5.39
N HIS A 104 5.80 5.07 4.56
CA HIS A 104 5.66 3.61 4.53
C HIS A 104 5.88 3.05 3.10
N PRO A 105 7.10 3.16 2.56
CA PRO A 105 7.39 2.78 1.17
C PRO A 105 7.26 1.26 0.91
N GLU A 106 7.15 0.45 1.96
CA GLU A 106 6.94 -0.99 1.85
C GLU A 106 5.59 -1.30 1.19
N LEU A 107 4.53 -0.57 1.58
CA LEU A 107 3.18 -0.82 1.05
C LEU A 107 3.10 -0.64 -0.47
N PRO A 108 3.48 0.53 -1.06
CA PRO A 108 3.52 0.71 -2.50
C PRO A 108 4.36 -0.34 -3.22
N SER A 109 5.51 -0.72 -2.63
CA SER A 109 6.42 -1.69 -3.23
C SER A 109 5.81 -3.09 -3.31
N ILE A 110 5.20 -3.57 -2.22
CA ILE A 110 4.52 -4.87 -2.19
C ILE A 110 3.39 -4.92 -3.23
N TRP A 111 2.57 -3.86 -3.33
CA TRP A 111 1.50 -3.81 -4.34
C TRP A 111 2.04 -3.75 -5.78
N MET A 112 3.16 -3.06 -6.00
CA MET A 112 3.80 -3.07 -7.33
C MET A 112 4.32 -4.46 -7.72
N HIS A 113 4.91 -5.23 -6.79
CA HIS A 113 5.25 -6.63 -7.02
C HIS A 113 3.99 -7.45 -7.36
N ARG A 114 2.93 -7.30 -6.57
CA ARG A 114 1.66 -7.99 -6.79
C ARG A 114 1.07 -7.71 -8.18
N TRP A 115 1.09 -6.48 -8.64
CA TRP A 115 0.60 -6.11 -9.98
C TRP A 115 1.47 -6.66 -11.12
N MET A 116 2.68 -7.11 -10.82
CA MET A 116 3.56 -7.84 -11.74
C MET A 116 3.50 -9.37 -11.54
N SER A 117 2.39 -9.86 -11.02
CA SER A 117 2.10 -11.30 -10.84
C SER A 117 2.89 -11.99 -9.72
N ASP A 118 3.32 -11.27 -8.69
CA ASP A 118 3.86 -11.83 -7.46
C ASP A 118 2.74 -12.33 -6.52
N ALA A 119 3.02 -13.29 -5.67
CA ALA A 119 2.08 -13.85 -4.68
C ALA A 119 0.75 -14.36 -5.27
N THR A 120 0.79 -14.99 -6.44
CA THR A 120 -0.41 -15.47 -7.17
C THR A 120 -1.19 -16.55 -6.43
N ASP A 121 -0.56 -17.20 -5.45
CA ASP A 121 -1.19 -18.21 -4.59
C ASP A 121 -2.30 -17.63 -3.67
N PHE A 122 -2.40 -16.31 -3.59
CA PHE A 122 -3.39 -15.62 -2.76
C PHE A 122 -4.38 -14.83 -3.64
N PRO A 123 -5.54 -15.42 -4.00
CA PRO A 123 -6.48 -14.76 -4.91
C PRO A 123 -7.21 -13.55 -4.30
N ASP A 124 -7.31 -13.49 -2.95
CA ASP A 124 -8.17 -12.53 -2.25
C ASP A 124 -7.39 -11.37 -1.59
N LEU A 125 -6.15 -11.09 -2.03
CA LEU A 125 -5.35 -10.02 -1.43
C LEU A 125 -5.94 -8.64 -1.70
N GLU A 126 -6.39 -8.40 -2.92
CA GLU A 126 -6.95 -7.12 -3.34
C GLU A 126 -8.20 -6.77 -2.51
N PRO A 127 -9.26 -7.59 -2.47
CA PRO A 127 -10.48 -7.24 -1.72
C PRO A 127 -10.26 -7.15 -0.20
N ARG A 128 -9.26 -7.87 0.34
CA ARG A 128 -9.00 -7.86 1.79
C ARG A 128 -8.11 -6.72 2.23
N TYR A 129 -7.07 -6.39 1.48
CA TYR A 129 -6.00 -5.51 1.93
C TYR A 129 -5.71 -4.35 0.98
N GLY A 130 -6.03 -4.48 -0.31
CA GLY A 130 -5.69 -3.50 -1.34
C GLY A 130 -6.76 -2.45 -1.54
N THR A 131 -7.95 -2.90 -1.90
CA THR A 131 -9.01 -2.05 -2.42
C THR A 131 -9.83 -1.27 -1.38
N PRO A 132 -10.06 -1.68 -0.13
CA PRO A 132 -10.96 -0.96 0.77
C PRO A 132 -10.65 0.53 0.93
N PRO A 133 -9.40 0.97 1.18
CA PRO A 133 -9.11 2.41 1.25
C PRO A 133 -9.16 3.11 -0.11
N ILE A 134 -8.99 2.40 -1.21
CA ILE A 134 -9.09 2.96 -2.57
C ILE A 134 -10.55 3.20 -2.92
N ILE A 135 -11.45 2.27 -2.57
CA ILE A 135 -12.90 2.44 -2.73
C ILE A 135 -13.35 3.66 -1.92
N LEU A 136 -12.97 3.77 -0.64
CA LEU A 136 -13.30 4.95 0.18
C LEU A 136 -12.82 6.25 -0.47
N MET A 137 -11.60 6.27 -1.00
CA MET A 137 -11.08 7.45 -1.71
C MET A 137 -11.88 7.76 -2.98
N SER A 138 -12.24 6.72 -3.76
CA SER A 138 -13.03 6.88 -4.99
C SER A 138 -14.42 7.43 -4.70
N GLU A 139 -15.11 6.90 -3.70
CA GLU A 139 -16.43 7.38 -3.27
C GLU A 139 -16.38 8.86 -2.85
N LEU A 140 -15.42 9.24 -1.99
CA LEU A 140 -15.26 10.61 -1.54
C LEU A 140 -14.88 11.56 -2.68
N MET A 141 -13.93 11.18 -3.53
CA MET A 141 -13.52 12.02 -4.66
C MET A 141 -14.66 12.16 -5.68
N GLY A 142 -15.48 11.12 -5.88
CA GLY A 142 -16.63 11.15 -6.78
C GLY A 142 -17.62 12.25 -6.45
N GLU A 143 -17.76 12.63 -5.17
CA GLU A 143 -18.62 13.76 -4.74
C GLU A 143 -18.07 15.14 -5.18
N ALA A 144 -16.79 15.23 -5.54
CA ALA A 144 -16.10 16.47 -5.86
C ALA A 144 -15.65 16.57 -7.33
N LEU A 145 -15.66 15.46 -8.06
CA LEU A 145 -15.23 15.40 -9.45
C LEU A 145 -16.31 15.93 -10.38
N ASP A 146 -15.89 16.45 -11.54
CA ASP A 146 -16.79 16.77 -12.65
C ASP A 146 -17.47 15.49 -13.15
N ASP A 147 -18.72 15.58 -13.58
CA ASP A 147 -19.54 14.44 -14.04
C ASP A 147 -18.94 13.66 -15.22
N GLU A 148 -18.03 14.29 -15.98
CA GLU A 148 -17.31 13.63 -17.09
C GLU A 148 -16.11 12.80 -16.64
N VAL A 149 -15.71 12.88 -15.37
CA VAL A 149 -14.55 12.20 -14.80
C VAL A 149 -14.97 10.93 -14.08
N ASP A 150 -14.47 9.79 -14.53
CA ASP A 150 -14.65 8.50 -13.85
C ASP A 150 -13.89 8.47 -12.50
N PRO A 151 -14.59 8.37 -11.35
CA PRO A 151 -13.96 8.44 -10.04
C PRO A 151 -12.98 7.30 -9.78
N ASP A 152 -13.28 6.09 -10.25
CA ASP A 152 -12.44 4.93 -10.05
C ASP A 152 -11.13 5.08 -10.82
N LEU A 153 -11.21 5.43 -12.11
CA LEU A 153 -10.03 5.65 -12.93
C LEU A 153 -9.20 6.83 -12.45
N PHE A 154 -9.83 7.92 -12.00
CA PHE A 154 -9.12 9.05 -11.43
C PHE A 154 -8.35 8.65 -10.16
N THR A 155 -9.01 7.93 -9.25
CA THR A 155 -8.38 7.43 -8.02
C THR A 155 -7.21 6.48 -8.34
N TRP A 156 -7.39 5.55 -9.28
CA TRP A 156 -6.32 4.66 -9.69
C TRP A 156 -5.15 5.39 -10.36
N GLN A 157 -5.38 6.45 -11.13
CA GLN A 157 -4.29 7.28 -11.67
C GLN A 157 -3.45 7.89 -10.54
N ILE A 158 -4.09 8.38 -9.47
CA ILE A 158 -3.39 8.88 -8.28
C ILE A 158 -2.59 7.76 -7.61
N VAL A 159 -3.20 6.59 -7.41
CA VAL A 159 -2.56 5.42 -6.78
C VAL A 159 -1.33 4.98 -7.58
N TRP A 160 -1.45 4.79 -8.88
CA TRP A 160 -0.34 4.40 -9.75
C TRP A 160 0.77 5.45 -9.76
N ALA A 161 0.41 6.73 -9.86
CA ALA A 161 1.38 7.81 -9.84
C ALA A 161 2.15 7.86 -8.52
N VAL A 162 1.47 7.73 -7.38
CA VAL A 162 2.09 7.74 -6.05
C VAL A 162 2.98 6.52 -5.85
N HIS A 163 2.50 5.30 -6.17
CA HIS A 163 3.28 4.07 -6.00
C HIS A 163 4.53 4.09 -6.90
N SER A 164 4.38 4.47 -8.17
CA SER A 164 5.51 4.56 -9.10
C SER A 164 6.53 5.62 -8.65
N PHE A 165 6.06 6.77 -8.16
CA PHE A 165 6.92 7.82 -7.66
C PHE A 165 7.70 7.41 -6.41
N THR A 166 7.03 6.83 -5.42
CA THR A 166 7.67 6.41 -4.17
C THR A 166 8.73 5.33 -4.39
N ARG A 167 8.52 4.41 -5.33
CA ARG A 167 9.46 3.35 -5.67
C ARG A 167 10.55 3.80 -6.64
N GLY A 168 10.17 4.45 -7.72
CA GLY A 168 11.04 4.72 -8.88
C GLY A 168 11.55 6.15 -8.97
N GLY A 169 10.87 7.11 -8.32
CA GLY A 169 11.14 8.53 -8.54
C GLY A 169 10.74 8.98 -9.95
N ILE A 170 11.44 9.97 -10.46
CA ILE A 170 11.28 10.45 -11.86
C ILE A 170 12.64 10.58 -12.53
N VAL A 171 12.66 10.45 -13.86
CA VAL A 171 13.81 10.82 -14.68
C VAL A 171 13.56 12.19 -15.26
N GLY A 172 14.48 13.13 -15.00
CA GLY A 172 14.41 14.50 -15.54
C GLY A 172 14.75 14.55 -17.03
N ALA A 173 14.53 15.71 -17.66
CA ALA A 173 14.91 15.95 -19.05
C ALA A 173 16.45 15.86 -19.28
N ASP A 174 17.22 15.95 -18.22
CA ASP A 174 18.68 15.76 -18.19
C ASP A 174 19.08 14.26 -18.11
N GLY A 175 18.11 13.34 -18.16
CA GLY A 175 18.34 11.89 -18.03
C GLY A 175 18.66 11.43 -16.60
N VAL A 176 18.70 12.34 -15.62
CA VAL A 176 19.05 12.00 -14.24
C VAL A 176 17.81 11.54 -13.47
N ARG A 177 17.92 10.35 -12.85
CA ARG A 177 16.90 9.84 -11.95
C ARG A 177 16.99 10.52 -10.59
N ARG A 178 15.88 11.06 -10.15
CA ARG A 178 15.70 11.65 -8.81
C ARG A 178 14.65 10.86 -8.07
N ARG A 179 14.97 10.46 -6.84
CA ARG A 179 14.09 9.63 -6.00
C ARG A 179 13.16 10.48 -5.15
N ALA A 180 12.24 9.84 -4.47
CA ALA A 180 11.26 10.49 -3.62
C ALA A 180 11.85 11.16 -2.36
N ASP A 181 13.11 10.88 -1.99
CA ASP A 181 13.88 11.56 -0.94
C ASP A 181 14.39 12.94 -1.36
N ASP A 182 14.47 13.23 -2.66
CA ASP A 182 14.75 14.60 -3.17
C ASP A 182 13.56 15.52 -2.89
N LEU A 183 13.74 16.46 -1.97
CA LEU A 183 12.69 17.40 -1.55
C LEU A 183 12.18 18.29 -2.71
N GLY A 184 13.03 18.64 -3.67
CA GLY A 184 12.64 19.43 -4.83
C GLY A 184 11.69 18.68 -5.74
N VAL A 185 12.01 17.42 -6.00
CA VAL A 185 11.19 16.53 -6.82
C VAL A 185 9.89 16.17 -6.11
N ARG A 186 9.95 15.90 -4.80
CA ARG A 186 8.74 15.65 -3.99
C ARG A 186 7.75 16.81 -4.05
N LYS A 187 8.24 18.05 -3.89
CA LYS A 187 7.41 19.26 -4.02
C LYS A 187 6.80 19.43 -5.42
N ARG A 188 7.57 19.12 -6.47
CA ARG A 188 7.07 19.17 -7.86
C ARG A 188 6.00 18.11 -8.10
N PHE A 189 6.21 16.89 -7.64
CA PHE A 189 5.26 15.79 -7.77
C PHE A 189 3.94 16.09 -7.05
N ARG A 190 4.01 16.52 -5.78
CA ARG A 190 2.84 16.97 -5.01
C ARG A 190 2.05 18.06 -5.73
N ARG A 191 2.74 19.08 -6.24
CA ARG A 191 2.09 20.15 -7.02
C ARG A 191 1.39 19.61 -8.27
N SER A 192 1.96 18.63 -8.93
CA SER A 192 1.33 17.99 -10.10
C SER A 192 0.04 17.28 -9.72
N LEU A 193 0.02 16.53 -8.61
CA LEU A 193 -1.20 15.90 -8.09
C LEU A 193 -2.27 16.93 -7.73
N HIS A 194 -1.89 18.03 -7.07
CA HIS A 194 -2.82 19.14 -6.77
C HIS A 194 -3.42 19.74 -8.04
N GLN A 195 -2.62 19.92 -9.09
CA GLN A 195 -3.11 20.44 -10.38
C GLN A 195 -4.08 19.47 -11.05
N MET A 196 -3.84 18.15 -10.95
CA MET A 196 -4.76 17.15 -11.45
C MET A 196 -6.10 17.23 -10.71
N ALA A 197 -6.08 17.23 -9.38
CA ALA A 197 -7.29 17.32 -8.55
C ALA A 197 -8.10 18.60 -8.88
N ARG A 198 -7.46 19.78 -8.88
CA ARG A 198 -8.16 21.05 -9.16
C ARG A 198 -8.71 21.18 -10.58
N ARG A 199 -8.13 20.47 -11.55
CA ARG A 199 -8.65 20.46 -12.94
C ARG A 199 -9.77 19.46 -13.16
N ALA A 200 -9.81 18.40 -12.35
CA ALA A 200 -10.82 17.36 -12.41
C ALA A 200 -12.05 17.67 -11.53
N ALA A 201 -11.93 18.64 -10.61
CA ALA A 201 -13.03 19.05 -9.75
C ALA A 201 -14.17 19.72 -10.54
N ALA A 202 -15.42 19.47 -10.10
CA ALA A 202 -16.59 20.20 -10.55
C ALA A 202 -16.41 21.72 -10.33
N ARG A 203 -16.98 22.51 -11.23
CA ARG A 203 -16.88 23.99 -11.19
C ARG A 203 -18.00 24.62 -10.39
#